data_6630fbc96a16b3026496ae53c60f11c0
#
_entry.id   6630fbc96a16b3026496ae53c60f11c0
#
_cell.length_a   1.000
_cell.length_b   1.000
_cell.length_c   1.000
_cell.angle_alpha   90.00
_cell.angle_beta   90.00
_cell.angle_gamma   90.00
#
_symmetry.space_group_name_H-M   'P 1'
#
loop_
_entity.id
_entity.type
_entity.pdbx_description
1 polymer ?
#
loop_
_entity_poly.entity_id
_entity_poly.type
_entity_poly.pdbx_seq_one_letter_code
_entity_poly.pdbx_strand_id
1 'polypeptide(L)'
;MYVNHDPDVDKAIKKLGQDFPHLKWDFSPMPGSSDLVSHWLGDESEEVMVNVFYGKRINEQFHRQDFFFIHFAYRGDYDALSAKYNNRITIKEGSCYIGQPYSGYAAKRESDEECIIIGVLIKIKTFIREFLNSLSADTDMLRFFLEPQKNCYSDEFIHLDIPETSPIWKLLGLMALEYASKTEDSQKILKPMVMSLAMYLAVEYKRQDLPVGNNLSDKLTGYIETNADIVTLKSMAAHFGYHPVYLSRLLPEKTGKTFSELQLEARMHRAELLLKHTDLSIANIAAMLGYSNNSNFYKAFRQYYGVSPRNLNA
;
A
#
# COMPACT_ATOMS: atom_id res chain seq x y z
N MET A 1 12.89 -2.74 -24.63
CA MET A 1 11.87 -1.83 -25.21
C MET A 1 10.53 -2.37 -24.77
N TYR A 2 10.05 -1.88 -23.61
CA TYR A 2 9.00 -2.55 -22.79
C TYR A 2 7.55 -2.38 -23.27
N VAL A 3 7.27 -1.61 -24.28
CA VAL A 3 5.87 -1.36 -24.70
C VAL A 3 5.77 -1.28 -26.22
N ASN A 4 4.76 -1.96 -26.81
CA ASN A 4 4.28 -1.62 -28.14
C ASN A 4 4.05 -0.10 -28.16
N HIS A 5 4.76 0.62 -29.04
CA HIS A 5 4.59 2.06 -29.21
C HIS A 5 3.13 2.34 -29.64
N ASP A 6 2.34 2.74 -28.65
CA ASP A 6 1.03 3.33 -28.86
C ASP A 6 1.21 4.85 -28.88
N PRO A 7 1.05 5.52 -30.04
CA PRO A 7 1.28 6.96 -30.15
C PRO A 7 0.40 7.79 -29.20
N ASP A 8 -0.80 7.29 -28.88
CA ASP A 8 -1.71 8.00 -27.97
C ASP A 8 -1.24 7.89 -26.53
N VAL A 9 -0.72 6.74 -26.12
CA VAL A 9 -0.09 6.55 -24.79
C VAL A 9 1.16 7.44 -24.67
N ASP A 10 2.02 7.48 -25.68
CA ASP A 10 3.21 8.34 -25.69
C ASP A 10 2.84 9.83 -25.58
N LYS A 11 1.77 10.25 -26.24
CA LYS A 11 1.24 11.62 -26.16
C LYS A 11 0.70 11.93 -24.75
N ALA A 12 -0.02 10.98 -24.15
CA ALA A 12 -0.54 11.13 -22.79
C ALA A 12 0.60 11.23 -21.75
N ILE A 13 1.60 10.35 -21.84
CA ILE A 13 2.80 10.38 -21.01
C ILE A 13 3.53 11.73 -21.10
N LYS A 14 3.73 12.24 -22.33
CA LYS A 14 4.37 13.55 -22.55
C LYS A 14 3.57 14.69 -21.94
N LYS A 15 2.24 14.67 -22.09
CA LYS A 15 1.35 15.68 -21.51
C LYS A 15 1.47 15.67 -19.96
N LEU A 16 1.33 14.51 -19.33
CA LEU A 16 1.46 14.38 -17.88
C LEU A 16 2.87 14.76 -17.38
N GLY A 17 3.91 14.48 -18.19
CA GLY A 17 5.27 14.92 -17.90
C GLY A 17 5.44 16.45 -17.95
N GLN A 18 4.71 17.14 -18.81
CA GLN A 18 4.66 18.61 -18.86
C GLN A 18 3.91 19.21 -17.67
N ASP A 19 2.90 18.50 -17.17
CA ASP A 19 2.11 18.94 -16.01
C ASP A 19 2.87 18.72 -14.68
N PHE A 20 3.81 17.79 -14.62
CA PHE A 20 4.53 17.40 -13.39
C PHE A 20 5.24 18.56 -12.67
N PRO A 21 5.98 19.47 -13.33
CA PRO A 21 6.61 20.61 -12.66
C PRO A 21 5.62 21.62 -12.08
N HIS A 22 4.36 21.56 -12.50
CA HIS A 22 3.28 22.45 -12.07
C HIS A 22 2.39 21.84 -10.99
N LEU A 23 2.71 20.63 -10.50
CA LEU A 23 2.01 20.02 -9.38
C LEU A 23 2.12 20.90 -8.14
N LYS A 24 1.02 21.06 -7.43
CA LYS A 24 0.95 21.86 -6.21
C LYS A 24 1.47 21.01 -5.04
N TRP A 25 2.77 21.05 -4.84
CA TRP A 25 3.38 20.42 -3.67
C TRP A 25 3.03 21.22 -2.41
N ASP A 26 2.36 20.56 -1.48
CA ASP A 26 2.03 21.09 -0.16
C ASP A 26 2.75 20.26 0.90
N PHE A 27 3.53 20.91 1.74
CA PHE A 27 4.34 20.25 2.76
C PHE A 27 4.02 20.79 4.14
N SER A 28 3.88 19.88 5.11
CA SER A 28 3.83 20.23 6.53
C SER A 28 4.95 19.54 7.31
N PRO A 29 5.40 20.13 8.44
CA PRO A 29 6.33 19.45 9.33
C PRO A 29 5.70 18.20 9.92
N MET A 30 6.47 17.12 10.00
CA MET A 30 6.05 15.90 10.65
C MET A 30 6.16 16.01 12.17
N PRO A 31 5.11 15.72 12.96
CA PRO A 31 5.19 15.76 14.40
C PRO A 31 6.31 14.85 14.94
N GLY A 32 7.22 15.42 15.74
CA GLY A 32 8.31 14.66 16.38
C GLY A 32 9.48 14.28 15.46
N SER A 33 9.55 14.83 14.25
CA SER A 33 10.64 14.60 13.30
C SER A 33 11.06 15.90 12.61
N SER A 34 12.23 15.91 11.98
CA SER A 34 12.67 16.98 11.06
C SER A 34 12.15 16.79 9.64
N ASP A 35 11.44 15.69 9.36
CA ASP A 35 10.97 15.36 8.03
C ASP A 35 9.76 16.22 7.65
N LEU A 36 9.55 16.38 6.36
CA LEU A 36 8.37 16.99 5.76
C LEU A 36 7.41 15.91 5.28
N VAL A 37 6.12 16.17 5.40
CA VAL A 37 5.05 15.34 4.83
C VAL A 37 4.47 16.08 3.63
N SER A 38 4.52 15.46 2.47
CA SER A 38 3.79 15.90 1.28
C SER A 38 2.34 15.47 1.37
N HIS A 39 1.44 16.41 1.20
CA HIS A 39 0.01 16.17 1.13
C HIS A 39 -0.43 15.84 -0.30
N TRP A 40 -1.71 15.43 -0.42
CA TRP A 40 -2.30 15.02 -1.70
C TRP A 40 -2.06 16.06 -2.81
N LEU A 41 -1.53 15.59 -3.95
CA LEU A 41 -1.11 16.45 -5.06
C LEU A 41 -2.22 16.74 -6.07
N GLY A 42 -3.28 15.93 -6.09
CA GLY A 42 -4.43 16.08 -7.00
C GLY A 42 -5.50 17.01 -6.42
N ASP A 43 -6.57 17.22 -7.18
CA ASP A 43 -7.73 17.97 -6.69
C ASP A 43 -8.39 17.24 -5.50
N GLU A 44 -9.14 17.97 -4.66
CA GLU A 44 -9.80 17.40 -3.47
C GLU A 44 -10.76 16.25 -3.82
N SER A 45 -11.45 16.35 -4.96
CA SER A 45 -12.38 15.33 -5.47
C SER A 45 -11.70 14.10 -6.05
N GLU A 46 -10.40 14.17 -6.35
CA GLU A 46 -9.63 13.05 -6.89
C GLU A 46 -9.20 12.10 -5.77
N GLU A 47 -9.40 10.81 -5.99
CA GLU A 47 -9.02 9.74 -5.07
C GLU A 47 -7.85 8.90 -5.61
N VAL A 48 -7.66 8.93 -6.93
CA VAL A 48 -6.56 8.31 -7.68
C VAL A 48 -5.94 9.36 -8.59
N MET A 49 -4.63 9.43 -8.59
CA MET A 49 -3.85 10.30 -9.46
C MET A 49 -2.81 9.51 -10.23
N VAL A 50 -2.61 9.86 -11.50
CA VAL A 50 -1.50 9.36 -12.31
C VAL A 50 -0.59 10.55 -12.62
N ASN A 51 0.64 10.51 -12.15
CA ASN A 51 1.65 11.51 -12.50
C ASN A 51 2.77 10.89 -13.32
N VAL A 52 3.49 11.72 -14.05
CA VAL A 52 4.62 11.26 -14.85
C VAL A 52 5.78 12.22 -14.67
N PHE A 53 6.90 11.73 -14.18
CA PHE A 53 8.15 12.42 -14.34
C PHE A 53 8.73 12.07 -15.73
N TYR A 54 9.07 13.09 -16.48
CA TYR A 54 9.69 12.97 -17.80
C TYR A 54 10.90 13.91 -17.87
N GLY A 55 12.12 13.36 -17.83
CA GLY A 55 13.32 14.16 -17.82
C GLY A 55 14.59 13.34 -17.78
N LYS A 56 15.73 14.02 -17.65
CA LYS A 56 17.06 13.39 -17.60
C LYS A 56 17.64 13.38 -16.19
N ARG A 57 17.32 14.39 -15.38
CA ARG A 57 17.89 14.57 -14.03
C ARG A 57 16.79 14.72 -13.01
N ILE A 58 16.92 14.00 -11.91
CA ILE A 58 16.00 14.03 -10.78
C ILE A 58 16.79 14.36 -9.53
N ASN A 59 16.35 15.36 -8.78
CA ASN A 59 16.92 15.71 -7.48
C ASN A 59 15.78 16.09 -6.53
N GLU A 60 14.95 15.10 -6.20
CA GLU A 60 13.83 15.29 -5.29
C GLU A 60 14.31 15.45 -3.85
N GLN A 61 13.71 16.36 -3.10
CA GLN A 61 13.96 16.47 -1.66
C GLN A 61 13.36 15.26 -0.95
N PHE A 62 14.09 14.68 0.01
CA PHE A 62 13.55 13.61 0.85
C PHE A 62 12.34 14.12 1.63
N HIS A 63 11.23 13.38 1.55
CA HIS A 63 9.98 13.69 2.22
C HIS A 63 9.17 12.42 2.48
N ARG A 64 8.11 12.54 3.26
CA ARG A 64 7.09 11.51 3.46
C ARG A 64 5.81 11.91 2.72
N GLN A 65 4.90 10.98 2.48
CA GLN A 65 3.68 11.21 1.72
C GLN A 65 2.48 10.67 2.50
N ASP A 66 1.37 11.42 2.60
CA ASP A 66 0.15 11.00 3.30
C ASP A 66 -0.80 10.15 2.44
N PHE A 67 -0.26 9.51 1.40
CA PHE A 67 -0.97 8.65 0.46
C PHE A 67 -0.11 7.45 0.04
N PHE A 68 -0.74 6.41 -0.50
CA PHE A 68 -0.03 5.31 -1.15
C PHE A 68 0.52 5.76 -2.50
N PHE A 69 1.70 5.27 -2.85
CA PHE A 69 2.31 5.57 -4.14
C PHE A 69 3.03 4.36 -4.72
N ILE A 70 2.93 4.23 -6.04
CA ILE A 70 3.59 3.20 -6.82
C ILE A 70 4.29 3.90 -7.96
N HIS A 71 5.62 3.87 -7.98
CA HIS A 71 6.44 4.49 -9.01
C HIS A 71 7.04 3.41 -9.91
N PHE A 72 6.72 3.44 -11.18
CA PHE A 72 7.23 2.52 -12.20
C PHE A 72 8.35 3.18 -13.00
N ALA A 73 9.53 2.56 -13.04
CA ALA A 73 10.60 2.92 -13.97
C ALA A 73 10.21 2.48 -15.39
N TYR A 74 9.37 3.31 -16.06
CA TYR A 74 8.81 3.00 -17.38
C TYR A 74 9.87 3.07 -18.47
N ARG A 75 10.83 4.00 -18.36
CA ARG A 75 12.04 4.11 -19.19
C ARG A 75 13.18 4.65 -18.37
N GLY A 76 14.33 3.99 -18.46
CA GLY A 76 15.54 4.34 -17.76
C GLY A 76 15.47 4.10 -16.24
N ASP A 77 16.63 3.92 -15.64
CA ASP A 77 16.79 3.65 -14.22
C ASP A 77 16.74 4.94 -13.40
N TYR A 78 16.34 4.85 -12.14
CA TYR A 78 16.51 5.93 -11.16
C TYR A 78 16.83 5.35 -9.79
N ASP A 79 17.35 6.19 -8.89
CA ASP A 79 17.60 5.78 -7.52
C ASP A 79 16.52 6.30 -6.59
N ALA A 80 16.01 5.42 -5.75
CA ALA A 80 15.13 5.73 -4.64
C ALA A 80 15.94 5.79 -3.35
N LEU A 81 15.78 6.86 -2.57
CA LEU A 81 16.26 6.94 -1.20
C LEU A 81 15.15 6.47 -0.27
N SER A 82 15.48 5.56 0.65
CA SER A 82 14.57 5.04 1.67
C SER A 82 15.14 5.28 3.07
N ALA A 83 14.32 5.79 3.98
CA ALA A 83 14.74 6.01 5.37
C ALA A 83 14.98 4.69 6.13
N LYS A 84 14.22 3.62 5.80
CA LYS A 84 14.34 2.31 6.47
C LYS A 84 15.77 1.80 6.57
N TYR A 85 16.54 1.99 5.51
CA TYR A 85 17.92 1.51 5.43
C TYR A 85 18.93 2.63 5.36
N ASN A 86 18.48 3.89 5.42
CA ASN A 86 19.32 5.06 5.13
C ASN A 86 20.20 4.81 3.89
N ASN A 87 19.61 4.18 2.87
CA ASN A 87 20.32 3.68 1.70
C ASN A 87 19.67 4.17 0.40
N ARG A 88 20.43 4.02 -0.65
CA ARG A 88 20.09 4.31 -2.03
C ARG A 88 19.84 3.00 -2.77
N ILE A 89 18.69 2.85 -3.37
CA ILE A 89 18.28 1.66 -4.12
C ILE A 89 18.07 2.05 -5.56
N THR A 90 18.72 1.37 -6.50
CA THR A 90 18.48 1.58 -7.92
C THR A 90 17.24 0.83 -8.37
N ILE A 91 16.25 1.56 -8.85
CA ILE A 91 15.04 1.03 -9.49
C ILE A 91 15.31 0.99 -10.98
N LYS A 92 15.50 -0.21 -11.51
CA LYS A 92 15.83 -0.43 -12.91
C LYS A 92 14.62 -0.23 -13.81
N GLU A 93 14.85 0.12 -15.07
CA GLU A 93 13.82 0.07 -16.10
C GLU A 93 13.08 -1.28 -16.06
N GLY A 94 11.75 -1.24 -16.07
CA GLY A 94 10.94 -2.44 -15.94
C GLY A 94 10.64 -2.86 -14.49
N SER A 95 11.05 -2.08 -13.49
CA SER A 95 10.75 -2.35 -12.07
C SER A 95 9.82 -1.30 -11.49
N CYS A 96 9.26 -1.58 -10.33
CA CYS A 96 8.50 -0.59 -9.56
C CYS A 96 8.91 -0.51 -8.10
N TYR A 97 8.70 0.67 -7.52
CA TYR A 97 8.81 0.97 -6.10
C TYR A 97 7.42 1.24 -5.55
N ILE A 98 7.00 0.50 -4.53
CA ILE A 98 5.72 0.67 -3.85
C ILE A 98 5.99 1.22 -2.46
N GLY A 99 5.52 2.42 -2.18
CA GLY A 99 5.66 3.09 -0.90
C GLY A 99 4.33 3.18 -0.16
N GLN A 100 4.45 3.13 1.16
CA GLN A 100 3.33 3.26 2.09
C GLN A 100 3.11 4.73 2.45
N PRO A 101 1.93 5.10 2.97
CA PRO A 101 1.76 6.39 3.60
C PRO A 101 2.79 6.59 4.72
N TYR A 102 3.33 7.78 4.76
CA TYR A 102 4.37 8.20 5.72
C TYR A 102 5.72 7.46 5.61
N SER A 103 5.93 6.57 4.61
CA SER A 103 7.27 6.07 4.32
C SER A 103 8.13 7.16 3.68
N GLY A 104 9.41 7.19 4.05
CA GLY A 104 10.34 8.17 3.50
C GLY A 104 10.75 7.82 2.06
N TYR A 105 10.83 8.83 1.20
CA TYR A 105 11.16 8.66 -0.20
C TYR A 105 11.84 9.91 -0.80
N ALA A 106 12.72 9.69 -1.73
CA ALA A 106 13.16 10.70 -2.70
C ALA A 106 13.71 10.00 -3.95
N ALA A 107 13.36 10.49 -5.12
CA ALA A 107 13.97 10.05 -6.37
C ALA A 107 15.23 10.85 -6.67
N LYS A 108 16.29 10.16 -7.13
CA LYS A 108 17.56 10.76 -7.57
C LYS A 108 18.00 10.16 -8.89
N ARG A 109 18.51 10.99 -9.78
CA ARG A 109 19.14 10.57 -11.02
C ARG A 109 20.04 11.66 -11.58
N GLU A 110 21.21 11.28 -12.01
CA GLU A 110 22.09 12.08 -12.84
C GLU A 110 22.47 11.27 -14.09
N SER A 111 21.91 11.63 -15.24
CA SER A 111 22.18 10.99 -16.52
C SER A 111 21.83 11.94 -17.65
N ASP A 112 22.44 11.74 -18.82
CA ASP A 112 22.07 12.45 -20.05
C ASP A 112 21.02 11.71 -20.90
N GLU A 113 20.64 10.52 -20.47
CA GLU A 113 19.56 9.73 -21.10
C GLU A 113 18.20 10.06 -20.45
N GLU A 114 17.14 9.95 -21.24
CA GLU A 114 15.77 10.16 -20.76
C GLU A 114 15.36 9.13 -19.71
N CYS A 115 14.61 9.59 -18.73
CA CYS A 115 13.95 8.75 -17.75
C CYS A 115 12.46 9.11 -17.69
N ILE A 116 11.62 8.09 -17.66
CA ILE A 116 10.18 8.23 -17.49
C ILE A 116 9.77 7.39 -16.29
N ILE A 117 9.24 8.07 -15.26
CA ILE A 117 8.66 7.40 -14.09
C ILE A 117 7.16 7.67 -14.12
N ILE A 118 6.35 6.61 -14.13
CA ILE A 118 4.90 6.71 -14.01
C ILE A 118 4.55 6.45 -12.54
N GLY A 119 3.94 7.42 -11.90
CA GLY A 119 3.44 7.32 -10.54
C GLY A 119 1.93 7.10 -10.52
N VAL A 120 1.48 6.13 -9.71
CA VAL A 120 0.07 5.93 -9.36
C VAL A 120 -0.08 6.22 -7.87
N LEU A 121 -0.82 7.28 -7.55
CA LEU A 121 -1.04 7.76 -6.18
C LEU A 121 -2.47 7.47 -5.77
N ILE A 122 -2.68 7.05 -4.52
CA ILE A 122 -3.98 6.62 -4.03
C ILE A 122 -4.19 7.16 -2.62
N LYS A 123 -5.28 7.87 -2.39
CA LYS A 123 -5.66 8.33 -1.05
C LYS A 123 -5.86 7.13 -0.10
N ILE A 124 -5.41 7.23 1.14
CA ILE A 124 -5.53 6.19 2.17
C ILE A 124 -6.99 5.71 2.30
N LYS A 125 -7.93 6.66 2.42
CA LYS A 125 -9.37 6.37 2.56
C LYS A 125 -9.90 5.53 1.40
N THR A 126 -9.50 5.85 0.18
CA THR A 126 -9.90 5.12 -1.03
C THR A 126 -9.30 3.72 -1.06
N PHE A 127 -8.01 3.59 -0.75
CA PHE A 127 -7.35 2.30 -0.71
C PHE A 127 -8.05 1.36 0.28
N ILE A 128 -8.30 1.82 1.50
CA ILE A 128 -8.95 1.02 2.55
C ILE A 128 -10.39 0.64 2.16
N ARG A 129 -11.16 1.59 1.65
CA ARG A 129 -12.58 1.37 1.31
C ARG A 129 -12.76 0.42 0.12
N GLU A 130 -11.99 0.63 -0.96
CA GLU A 130 -12.24 -0.05 -2.24
C GLU A 130 -11.41 -1.33 -2.39
N PHE A 131 -10.17 -1.35 -1.88
CA PHE A 131 -9.20 -2.39 -2.24
C PHE A 131 -8.87 -3.38 -1.13
N LEU A 132 -9.00 -2.97 0.13
CA LEU A 132 -8.60 -3.79 1.27
C LEU A 132 -9.26 -5.18 1.29
N ASN A 133 -10.56 -5.23 1.02
CA ASN A 133 -11.31 -6.49 1.04
C ASN A 133 -10.91 -7.44 -0.10
N SER A 134 -10.54 -6.89 -1.24
CA SER A 134 -10.15 -7.67 -2.42
C SER A 134 -8.71 -8.20 -2.33
N LEU A 135 -7.84 -7.51 -1.60
CA LEU A 135 -6.47 -7.94 -1.31
C LEU A 135 -6.39 -8.91 -0.13
N SER A 136 -7.49 -9.13 0.60
CA SER A 136 -7.53 -9.97 1.81
C SER A 136 -7.15 -11.45 1.58
N ALA A 137 -7.14 -11.92 0.34
CA ALA A 137 -6.65 -13.25 -0.03
C ALA A 137 -5.12 -13.33 -0.09
N ASP A 138 -4.41 -12.20 -0.09
CA ASP A 138 -2.95 -12.12 -0.14
C ASP A 138 -2.38 -11.56 1.16
N THR A 139 -1.91 -12.45 2.02
CA THR A 139 -1.48 -12.14 3.38
C THR A 139 -0.34 -11.13 3.43
N ASP A 140 0.67 -11.32 2.60
CA ASP A 140 1.92 -10.57 2.69
C ASP A 140 1.75 -9.16 2.13
N MET A 141 1.03 -9.03 1.03
CA MET A 141 0.77 -7.74 0.43
C MET A 141 -0.23 -6.91 1.26
N LEU A 142 -1.24 -7.58 1.84
CA LEU A 142 -2.16 -6.92 2.77
C LEU A 142 -1.42 -6.42 4.02
N ARG A 143 -0.52 -7.23 4.56
CA ARG A 143 0.32 -6.88 5.70
C ARG A 143 1.15 -5.62 5.39
N PHE A 144 1.82 -5.59 4.23
CA PHE A 144 2.56 -4.42 3.78
C PHE A 144 1.68 -3.16 3.78
N PHE A 145 0.48 -3.21 3.24
CA PHE A 145 -0.41 -2.04 3.17
C PHE A 145 -1.04 -1.65 4.50
N LEU A 146 -1.14 -2.56 5.48
CA LEU A 146 -1.74 -2.29 6.79
C LEU A 146 -0.74 -1.93 7.89
N GLU A 147 0.51 -2.39 7.81
CA GLU A 147 1.53 -2.17 8.84
C GLU A 147 1.91 -0.71 9.12
N PRO A 148 1.95 0.19 8.13
CA PRO A 148 2.35 1.59 8.36
C PRO A 148 1.52 2.30 9.39
N GLN A 149 0.30 1.83 9.59
CA GLN A 149 -0.63 2.50 10.49
C GLN A 149 -0.43 2.12 11.97
N LYS A 150 0.34 1.07 12.25
CA LYS A 150 0.73 0.73 13.63
C LYS A 150 1.67 1.75 14.25
N ASN A 151 2.55 2.34 13.45
CA ASN A 151 3.64 3.21 13.96
C ASN A 151 3.57 4.63 13.41
N CYS A 152 2.54 5.02 12.67
CA CYS A 152 2.43 6.29 11.95
C CYS A 152 3.57 6.58 10.94
N TYR A 153 4.69 5.84 10.96
CA TYR A 153 5.93 6.15 10.26
C TYR A 153 6.68 4.90 9.83
N SER A 154 6.08 4.05 9.00
CA SER A 154 6.80 2.94 8.39
C SER A 154 7.73 3.47 7.29
N ASP A 155 8.96 2.97 7.27
CA ASP A 155 9.91 3.20 6.17
C ASP A 155 9.99 1.97 5.25
N GLU A 156 8.95 1.13 5.24
CA GLU A 156 8.89 -0.04 4.41
C GLU A 156 8.50 0.28 2.98
N PHE A 157 9.06 -0.44 2.06
CA PHE A 157 8.74 -0.38 0.63
C PHE A 157 8.83 -1.78 0.02
N ILE A 158 8.17 -1.96 -1.12
CA ILE A 158 8.35 -3.14 -1.97
C ILE A 158 9.01 -2.70 -3.27
N HIS A 159 10.03 -3.43 -3.68
CA HIS A 159 10.66 -3.31 -4.99
C HIS A 159 10.36 -4.59 -5.78
N LEU A 160 9.76 -4.46 -6.97
CA LEU A 160 9.39 -5.58 -7.84
C LEU A 160 9.95 -5.36 -9.25
N ASP A 161 10.50 -6.42 -9.80
CA ASP A 161 10.81 -6.50 -11.23
C ASP A 161 9.55 -6.96 -11.98
N ILE A 162 9.12 -6.19 -12.97
CA ILE A 162 7.90 -6.45 -13.73
C ILE A 162 8.28 -7.01 -15.11
N PRO A 163 7.89 -8.25 -15.44
CA PRO A 163 8.20 -8.82 -16.76
C PRO A 163 7.73 -7.94 -17.92
N GLU A 164 8.51 -7.86 -18.99
CA GLU A 164 8.13 -7.10 -20.21
C GLU A 164 6.75 -7.49 -20.76
N THR A 165 6.40 -8.77 -20.65
CA THR A 165 5.13 -9.32 -21.13
C THR A 165 3.97 -9.08 -20.16
N SER A 166 4.21 -8.47 -19.00
CA SER A 166 3.18 -8.25 -17.99
C SER A 166 2.09 -7.31 -18.49
N PRO A 167 0.80 -7.64 -18.25
CA PRO A 167 -0.33 -6.75 -18.55
C PRO A 167 -0.26 -5.41 -17.81
N ILE A 168 0.53 -5.29 -16.76
CA ILE A 168 0.73 -4.06 -15.99
C ILE A 168 1.11 -2.90 -16.91
N TRP A 169 2.00 -3.12 -17.88
CA TRP A 169 2.45 -2.05 -18.79
C TRP A 169 1.32 -1.50 -19.66
N LYS A 170 0.43 -2.37 -20.15
CA LYS A 170 -0.75 -1.94 -20.91
C LYS A 170 -1.75 -1.20 -20.03
N LEU A 171 -1.93 -1.69 -18.81
CA LEU A 171 -2.81 -1.07 -17.82
C LEU A 171 -2.33 0.34 -17.44
N LEU A 172 -1.03 0.52 -17.22
CA LEU A 172 -0.43 1.84 -16.98
C LEU A 172 -0.63 2.79 -18.15
N GLY A 173 -0.47 2.31 -19.39
CA GLY A 173 -0.77 3.10 -20.58
C GLY A 173 -2.22 3.57 -20.64
N LEU A 174 -3.18 2.69 -20.34
CA LEU A 174 -4.61 3.05 -20.28
C LEU A 174 -4.90 4.03 -19.13
N MET A 175 -4.28 3.85 -17.96
CA MET A 175 -4.42 4.78 -16.84
C MET A 175 -3.86 6.17 -17.19
N ALA A 176 -2.73 6.23 -17.89
CA ALA A 176 -2.14 7.50 -18.34
C ALA A 176 -3.04 8.20 -19.38
N LEU A 177 -3.62 7.45 -20.34
CA LEU A 177 -4.58 7.98 -21.31
C LEU A 177 -5.81 8.58 -20.62
N GLU A 178 -6.42 7.82 -19.72
CA GLU A 178 -7.61 8.25 -18.98
C GLU A 178 -7.33 9.52 -18.16
N TYR A 179 -6.22 9.53 -17.42
CA TYR A 179 -5.87 10.66 -16.57
C TYR A 179 -5.45 11.90 -17.37
N ALA A 180 -4.76 11.75 -18.50
CA ALA A 180 -4.36 12.87 -19.37
C ALA A 180 -5.55 13.58 -20.02
N SER A 181 -6.65 12.86 -20.25
CA SER A 181 -7.88 13.39 -20.86
C SER A 181 -9.05 13.39 -19.86
N LYS A 182 -8.78 13.47 -18.57
CA LYS A 182 -9.74 13.24 -17.50
C LYS A 182 -11.06 14.00 -17.67
N THR A 183 -12.14 13.30 -17.37
CA THR A 183 -13.53 13.77 -17.35
C THR A 183 -14.12 13.59 -15.95
N GLU A 184 -15.38 13.96 -15.78
CA GLU A 184 -16.11 13.73 -14.50
C GLU A 184 -16.21 12.24 -14.13
N ASP A 185 -16.14 11.32 -15.11
CA ASP A 185 -16.21 9.88 -14.87
C ASP A 185 -14.84 9.22 -14.67
N SER A 186 -13.74 9.92 -14.91
CA SER A 186 -12.39 9.34 -14.86
C SER A 186 -12.06 8.68 -13.52
N GLN A 187 -12.52 9.21 -12.40
CA GLN A 187 -12.29 8.59 -11.09
C GLN A 187 -13.05 7.26 -10.95
N LYS A 188 -14.22 7.11 -11.59
CA LYS A 188 -14.98 5.85 -11.62
C LYS A 188 -14.28 4.79 -12.48
N ILE A 189 -13.57 5.23 -13.52
CA ILE A 189 -12.80 4.37 -14.45
C ILE A 189 -11.44 3.98 -13.82
N LEU A 190 -10.73 4.93 -13.23
CA LEU A 190 -9.40 4.71 -12.66
C LEU A 190 -9.41 3.78 -11.45
N LYS A 191 -10.41 3.84 -10.56
CA LYS A 191 -10.47 2.98 -9.38
C LYS A 191 -10.47 1.47 -9.71
N PRO A 192 -11.32 0.94 -10.60
CA PRO A 192 -11.21 -0.46 -11.05
C PRO A 192 -9.86 -0.80 -11.68
N MET A 193 -9.24 0.14 -12.40
CA MET A 193 -7.91 -0.07 -12.98
C MET A 193 -6.84 -0.20 -11.88
N VAL A 194 -6.89 0.62 -10.84
CA VAL A 194 -6.00 0.50 -9.66
C VAL A 194 -6.21 -0.83 -8.95
N MET A 195 -7.46 -1.32 -8.84
CA MET A 195 -7.74 -2.64 -8.30
C MET A 195 -7.06 -3.73 -9.13
N SER A 196 -7.21 -3.68 -10.45
CA SER A 196 -6.56 -4.62 -11.36
C SER A 196 -5.03 -4.54 -11.23
N LEU A 197 -4.47 -3.33 -11.15
CA LEU A 197 -3.04 -3.11 -10.92
C LEU A 197 -2.56 -3.75 -9.63
N ALA A 198 -3.27 -3.54 -8.51
CA ALA A 198 -2.94 -4.13 -7.22
C ALA A 198 -2.96 -5.67 -7.26
N MET A 199 -3.94 -6.27 -7.96
CA MET A 199 -4.00 -7.72 -8.14
C MET A 199 -2.82 -8.27 -8.97
N TYR A 200 -2.44 -7.59 -10.05
CA TYR A 200 -1.27 -7.99 -10.84
C TYR A 200 0.02 -7.85 -10.03
N LEU A 201 0.19 -6.78 -9.26
CA LEU A 201 1.35 -6.58 -8.39
C LEU A 201 1.42 -7.67 -7.30
N ALA A 202 0.27 -8.08 -6.74
CA ALA A 202 0.21 -9.19 -5.79
C ALA A 202 0.68 -10.51 -6.41
N VAL A 203 0.32 -10.78 -7.67
CA VAL A 203 0.79 -11.96 -8.40
C VAL A 203 2.31 -11.89 -8.65
N GLU A 204 2.83 -10.74 -9.08
CA GLU A 204 4.27 -10.57 -9.30
C GLU A 204 5.06 -10.65 -7.98
N TYR A 205 4.54 -10.10 -6.90
CA TYR A 205 5.13 -10.20 -5.57
C TYR A 205 5.31 -11.67 -5.14
N LYS A 206 4.26 -12.49 -5.32
CA LYS A 206 4.32 -13.93 -5.03
C LYS A 206 5.33 -14.68 -5.88
N ARG A 207 5.45 -14.30 -7.17
CA ARG A 207 6.38 -14.98 -8.10
C ARG A 207 7.84 -14.75 -7.74
N GLN A 208 8.17 -13.60 -7.17
CA GLN A 208 9.54 -13.24 -6.85
C GLN A 208 10.01 -13.83 -5.53
N ASP A 209 9.13 -14.57 -4.82
CA ASP A 209 9.42 -15.23 -3.53
C ASP A 209 10.22 -14.30 -2.58
N LEU A 210 9.83 -13.00 -2.61
CA LEU A 210 10.50 -11.97 -1.84
C LEU A 210 10.39 -12.33 -0.37
N PRO A 211 11.50 -12.33 0.39
CA PRO A 211 11.50 -12.79 1.76
C PRO A 211 10.73 -11.82 2.66
N VAL A 212 9.45 -12.05 2.83
CA VAL A 212 8.74 -11.61 4.02
C VAL A 212 8.99 -12.70 5.05
N GLY A 213 9.92 -12.40 5.98
CA GLY A 213 10.24 -13.24 7.12
C GLY A 213 10.26 -14.75 6.85
N ASN A 214 11.41 -15.35 6.52
CA ASN A 214 11.58 -16.80 6.33
C ASN A 214 11.33 -17.63 7.61
N ASN A 215 10.75 -17.01 8.64
CA ASN A 215 10.44 -17.66 9.90
C ASN A 215 8.96 -18.11 9.92
N LEU A 216 8.71 -19.38 10.29
CA LEU A 216 7.36 -19.91 10.43
C LEU A 216 6.44 -19.01 11.28
N SER A 217 6.99 -18.38 12.34
CA SER A 217 6.23 -17.44 13.17
C SER A 217 5.68 -16.25 12.38
N ASP A 218 6.45 -15.69 11.44
CA ASP A 218 6.03 -14.55 10.63
C ASP A 218 4.93 -14.96 9.65
N LYS A 219 5.04 -16.16 9.04
CA LYS A 219 3.98 -16.72 8.19
C LYS A 219 2.69 -16.94 8.98
N LEU A 220 2.79 -17.44 10.21
CA LEU A 220 1.63 -17.66 11.08
C LEU A 220 0.99 -16.34 11.50
N THR A 221 1.79 -15.35 11.89
CA THR A 221 1.31 -14.03 12.30
C THR A 221 0.62 -13.33 11.12
N GLY A 222 1.25 -13.30 9.95
CA GLY A 222 0.65 -12.75 8.74
C GLY A 222 -0.67 -13.43 8.35
N TYR A 223 -0.75 -14.77 8.47
CA TYR A 223 -1.99 -15.50 8.22
C TYR A 223 -3.11 -15.12 9.20
N ILE A 224 -2.78 -14.94 10.50
CA ILE A 224 -3.72 -14.46 11.51
C ILE A 224 -4.20 -13.05 11.17
N GLU A 225 -3.29 -12.15 10.82
CA GLU A 225 -3.62 -10.75 10.48
C GLU A 225 -4.58 -10.66 9.30
N THR A 226 -4.35 -11.46 8.25
CA THR A 226 -5.20 -11.46 7.07
C THR A 226 -6.59 -12.04 7.32
N ASN A 227 -6.66 -13.14 8.06
CA ASN A 227 -7.88 -13.90 8.26
C ASN A 227 -8.47 -13.71 9.68
N ALA A 228 -8.15 -12.58 10.33
CA ALA A 228 -8.50 -12.35 11.74
C ALA A 228 -10.01 -12.49 12.04
N ASP A 229 -10.86 -12.20 11.06
CA ASP A 229 -12.31 -12.29 11.14
C ASP A 229 -12.84 -13.74 11.25
N ILE A 230 -12.18 -14.70 10.56
CA ILE A 230 -12.67 -16.09 10.44
C ILE A 230 -11.69 -17.14 10.96
N VAL A 231 -10.40 -16.81 11.09
CA VAL A 231 -9.38 -17.79 11.44
C VAL A 231 -9.58 -18.35 12.85
N THR A 232 -9.35 -19.66 12.97
CA THR A 232 -9.24 -20.36 14.25
C THR A 232 -7.87 -21.05 14.32
N LEU A 233 -7.37 -21.30 15.52
CA LEU A 233 -6.11 -22.04 15.69
C LEU A 233 -6.15 -23.39 14.94
N LYS A 234 -7.32 -24.04 14.93
CA LYS A 234 -7.51 -25.33 14.22
C LYS A 234 -7.44 -25.18 12.71
N SER A 235 -8.10 -24.17 12.12
CA SER A 235 -8.06 -23.92 10.68
C SER A 235 -6.67 -23.50 10.21
N MET A 236 -5.98 -22.66 10.97
CA MET A 236 -4.61 -22.26 10.71
C MET A 236 -3.65 -23.48 10.77
N ALA A 237 -3.77 -24.32 11.79
CA ALA A 237 -2.95 -25.50 11.93
C ALA A 237 -3.14 -26.47 10.74
N ALA A 238 -4.38 -26.67 10.31
CA ALA A 238 -4.68 -27.47 9.12
C ALA A 238 -4.08 -26.86 7.84
N HIS A 239 -4.16 -25.53 7.69
CA HIS A 239 -3.62 -24.80 6.53
C HIS A 239 -2.09 -24.98 6.39
N PHE A 240 -1.36 -24.89 7.51
CA PHE A 240 0.10 -25.03 7.53
C PHE A 240 0.61 -26.47 7.73
N GLY A 241 -0.28 -27.46 7.84
CA GLY A 241 0.10 -28.85 8.04
C GLY A 241 0.65 -29.16 9.43
N TYR A 242 0.30 -28.40 10.45
CA TYR A 242 0.75 -28.58 11.83
C TYR A 242 -0.39 -29.04 12.76
N HIS A 243 0.01 -29.59 13.92
CA HIS A 243 -0.96 -29.86 14.97
C HIS A 243 -1.28 -28.57 15.77
N PRO A 244 -2.55 -28.28 16.13
CA PRO A 244 -2.92 -27.05 16.84
C PRO A 244 -2.15 -26.83 18.14
N VAL A 245 -1.87 -27.89 18.89
CA VAL A 245 -1.08 -27.82 20.15
C VAL A 245 0.36 -27.34 19.88
N TYR A 246 0.96 -27.73 18.75
CA TYR A 246 2.28 -27.25 18.40
C TYR A 246 2.27 -25.74 18.13
N LEU A 247 1.33 -25.24 17.32
CA LEU A 247 1.24 -23.81 17.04
C LEU A 247 0.87 -22.98 18.27
N SER A 248 0.04 -23.53 19.17
CA SER A 248 -0.30 -22.85 20.43
C SER A 248 0.89 -22.63 21.37
N ARG A 249 1.93 -23.45 21.27
CA ARG A 249 3.19 -23.30 22.01
C ARG A 249 4.21 -22.45 21.25
N LEU A 250 4.28 -22.64 19.93
CA LEU A 250 5.24 -21.93 19.07
C LEU A 250 4.97 -20.41 19.03
N LEU A 251 3.71 -20.00 18.90
CA LEU A 251 3.37 -18.59 18.81
C LEU A 251 3.85 -17.78 20.02
N PRO A 252 3.51 -18.12 21.26
CA PRO A 252 4.04 -17.41 22.44
C PRO A 252 5.56 -17.45 22.57
N GLU A 253 6.18 -18.59 22.20
CA GLU A 253 7.65 -18.73 22.24
C GLU A 253 8.35 -17.76 21.27
N LYS A 254 7.81 -17.59 20.06
CA LYS A 254 8.44 -16.79 19.01
C LYS A 254 7.98 -15.33 18.95
N THR A 255 6.75 -15.07 19.36
CA THR A 255 6.14 -13.73 19.26
C THR A 255 5.86 -13.07 20.61
N GLY A 256 5.96 -13.81 21.71
CA GLY A 256 5.54 -13.36 23.03
C GLY A 256 4.01 -13.29 23.22
N LYS A 257 3.21 -13.68 22.21
CA LYS A 257 1.75 -13.54 22.21
C LYS A 257 1.07 -14.85 21.82
N THR A 258 -0.06 -15.14 22.46
CA THR A 258 -0.92 -16.26 22.08
C THR A 258 -1.66 -15.99 20.76
N PHE A 259 -2.19 -17.06 20.13
CA PHE A 259 -3.06 -16.93 18.96
C PHE A 259 -4.20 -15.92 19.16
N SER A 260 -4.88 -16.00 20.31
CA SER A 260 -6.02 -15.11 20.62
C SER A 260 -5.61 -13.65 20.79
N GLU A 261 -4.44 -13.39 21.37
CA GLU A 261 -3.90 -12.03 21.49
C GLU A 261 -3.51 -11.46 20.14
N LEU A 262 -2.84 -12.23 19.27
CA LEU A 262 -2.52 -11.83 17.91
C LEU A 262 -3.78 -11.56 17.08
N GLN A 263 -4.79 -12.45 17.18
CA GLN A 263 -6.06 -12.25 16.48
C GLN A 263 -6.80 -11.02 16.98
N LEU A 264 -6.84 -10.79 18.29
CA LEU A 264 -7.45 -9.60 18.88
C LEU A 264 -6.76 -8.33 18.37
N GLU A 265 -5.44 -8.30 18.43
CA GLU A 265 -4.62 -7.18 17.95
C GLU A 265 -4.91 -6.87 16.48
N ALA A 266 -4.90 -7.88 15.61
CA ALA A 266 -5.19 -7.73 14.20
C ALA A 266 -6.60 -7.15 13.95
N ARG A 267 -7.62 -7.67 14.69
CA ARG A 267 -8.99 -7.12 14.62
C ARG A 267 -9.06 -5.67 15.09
N MET A 268 -8.37 -5.32 16.16
CA MET A 268 -8.40 -3.96 16.73
C MET A 268 -7.70 -2.96 15.82
N HIS A 269 -6.56 -3.29 15.25
CA HIS A 269 -5.89 -2.45 14.26
C HIS A 269 -6.78 -2.22 13.03
N ARG A 270 -7.40 -3.28 12.51
CA ARG A 270 -8.32 -3.16 11.37
C ARG A 270 -9.56 -2.32 11.73
N ALA A 271 -10.07 -2.47 12.97
CA ALA A 271 -11.17 -1.63 13.48
C ALA A 271 -10.80 -0.15 13.49
N GLU A 272 -9.63 0.18 14.01
CA GLU A 272 -9.13 1.56 14.07
C GLU A 272 -9.06 2.19 12.68
N LEU A 273 -8.51 1.45 11.70
CA LEU A 273 -8.43 1.90 10.31
C LEU A 273 -9.80 2.20 9.71
N LEU A 274 -10.73 1.25 9.86
CA LEU A 274 -12.08 1.41 9.33
C LEU A 274 -12.82 2.58 9.99
N LEU A 275 -12.65 2.76 11.30
CA LEU A 275 -13.26 3.88 12.04
C LEU A 275 -12.70 5.24 11.61
N LYS A 276 -11.39 5.33 11.36
CA LYS A 276 -10.73 6.60 10.97
C LYS A 276 -10.94 6.99 9.51
N HIS A 277 -11.06 6.01 8.62
CA HIS A 277 -10.97 6.25 7.18
C HIS A 277 -12.21 5.87 6.37
N THR A 278 -13.29 5.41 7.03
CA THR A 278 -14.54 5.08 6.35
C THR A 278 -15.74 5.65 7.08
N ASP A 279 -16.86 5.76 6.38
CA ASP A 279 -18.16 6.15 6.94
C ASP A 279 -19.02 4.93 7.34
N LEU A 280 -18.40 3.75 7.50
CA LEU A 280 -19.10 2.54 7.90
C LEU A 280 -19.66 2.65 9.31
N SER A 281 -20.85 2.12 9.51
CA SER A 281 -21.42 2.03 10.86
C SER A 281 -20.57 1.11 11.74
N ILE A 282 -20.48 1.39 13.03
CA ILE A 282 -19.78 0.54 13.99
C ILE A 282 -20.31 -0.91 13.95
N ALA A 283 -21.60 -1.09 13.68
CA ALA A 283 -22.20 -2.41 13.53
C ALA A 283 -21.64 -3.16 12.31
N ASN A 284 -21.49 -2.47 11.19
CA ASN A 284 -20.89 -3.06 9.99
C ASN A 284 -19.40 -3.40 10.21
N ILE A 285 -18.66 -2.49 10.85
CA ILE A 285 -17.27 -2.75 11.21
C ILE A 285 -17.15 -3.98 12.11
N ALA A 286 -17.96 -4.08 13.16
CA ALA A 286 -17.97 -5.24 14.05
C ALA A 286 -18.24 -6.55 13.30
N ALA A 287 -19.23 -6.56 12.40
CA ALA A 287 -19.56 -7.72 11.57
C ALA A 287 -18.40 -8.11 10.63
N MET A 288 -17.78 -7.13 9.96
CA MET A 288 -16.61 -7.36 9.09
C MET A 288 -15.40 -7.92 9.83
N LEU A 289 -15.28 -7.65 11.13
CA LEU A 289 -14.21 -8.14 11.98
C LEU A 289 -14.53 -9.49 12.65
N GLY A 290 -15.64 -10.12 12.26
CA GLY A 290 -16.04 -11.45 12.76
C GLY A 290 -16.66 -11.43 14.16
N TYR A 291 -17.21 -10.30 14.63
CA TYR A 291 -17.95 -10.23 15.88
C TYR A 291 -19.42 -10.55 15.62
N SER A 292 -19.95 -11.54 16.35
CA SER A 292 -21.35 -11.96 16.27
C SER A 292 -22.34 -10.93 16.81
N ASN A 293 -21.87 -10.00 17.64
CA ASN A 293 -22.67 -8.90 18.16
C ASN A 293 -21.78 -7.68 18.51
N ASN A 294 -22.40 -6.50 18.49
CA ASN A 294 -21.73 -5.24 18.75
C ASN A 294 -21.20 -5.12 20.18
N SER A 295 -21.87 -5.72 21.17
CA SER A 295 -21.46 -5.62 22.56
C SER A 295 -20.09 -6.24 22.80
N ASN A 296 -19.82 -7.40 22.16
CA ASN A 296 -18.51 -8.05 22.23
C ASN A 296 -17.42 -7.21 21.58
N PHE A 297 -17.73 -6.58 20.45
CA PHE A 297 -16.81 -5.65 19.80
C PHE A 297 -16.50 -4.44 20.68
N TYR A 298 -17.53 -3.77 21.22
CA TYR A 298 -17.34 -2.62 22.11
C TYR A 298 -16.49 -2.97 23.33
N LYS A 299 -16.73 -4.12 23.95
CA LYS A 299 -15.95 -4.61 25.08
C LYS A 299 -14.49 -4.84 24.71
N ALA A 300 -14.22 -5.55 23.63
CA ALA A 300 -12.88 -5.84 23.12
C ALA A 300 -12.13 -4.55 22.76
N PHE A 301 -12.79 -3.64 22.04
CA PHE A 301 -12.22 -2.37 21.62
C PHE A 301 -11.85 -1.48 22.80
N ARG A 302 -12.75 -1.34 23.78
CA ARG A 302 -12.50 -0.57 25.00
C ARG A 302 -11.39 -1.18 25.84
N GLN A 303 -11.32 -2.51 25.92
CA GLN A 303 -10.26 -3.19 26.65
C GLN A 303 -8.89 -2.95 25.99
N TYR A 304 -8.84 -2.87 24.67
CA TYR A 304 -7.59 -2.70 23.90
C TYR A 304 -7.12 -1.25 23.84
N TYR A 305 -8.01 -0.30 23.54
CA TYR A 305 -7.67 1.12 23.37
C TYR A 305 -7.98 2.01 24.58
N GLY A 306 -8.66 1.51 25.59
CA GLY A 306 -9.08 2.29 26.76
C GLY A 306 -10.30 3.19 26.52
N VAL A 307 -10.70 3.37 25.26
CA VAL A 307 -11.83 4.23 24.85
C VAL A 307 -12.86 3.45 24.03
N SER A 308 -14.07 4.00 23.90
CA SER A 308 -15.07 3.37 23.05
C SER A 308 -14.80 3.64 21.56
N PRO A 309 -15.29 2.78 20.62
CA PRO A 309 -15.14 3.02 19.18
C PRO A 309 -15.69 4.38 18.71
N ARG A 310 -16.68 4.93 19.41
CA ARG A 310 -17.25 6.26 19.11
C ARG A 310 -16.32 7.39 19.46
N ASN A 311 -15.45 7.19 20.44
CA ASN A 311 -14.58 8.22 21.02
C ASN A 311 -13.13 8.09 20.57
N LEU A 312 -12.86 7.29 19.55
CA LEU A 312 -11.49 7.10 19.04
C LEU A 312 -10.92 8.37 18.41
N ASN A 313 -11.78 9.23 17.86
CA ASN A 313 -11.41 10.47 17.16
C ASN A 313 -11.79 11.75 17.96
N ALA A 314 -12.12 11.63 19.24
CA ALA A 314 -12.47 12.73 20.12
C ALA A 314 -11.25 13.30 20.83
#